data_f744a531490b228c70c4b795dab23d7f
#
_entry.id   f744a531490b228c70c4b795dab23d7f
#
_cell.length_a   1.000
_cell.length_b   1.000
_cell.length_c   1.000
_cell.angle_alpha   90.00
_cell.angle_beta   90.00
_cell.angle_gamma   90.00
#
_symmetry.space_group_name_H-M   'P 1'
#
loop_
_entity.id
_entity.type
_entity.pdbx_description
1 polymer ?
#
loop_
_entity_poly.entity_id
_entity_poly.type
_entity_poly.pdbx_seq_one_letter_code
_entity_poly.pdbx_strand_id
1 'polypeptide(L)'
;MNRFALLALVFVSSLALAQAPTRVRGTITALDGDVLSVKSREGKDLKLHLASNVGVTTAKKSSLEDLKGKYVGVTAVQKDGRMTALEVHAIPPQAKPGHFPWDLAPNSTMTNANLDGIAQASGGNEITLNYQGGSQKVIVPPGTPIVAFDPGSRSDLKVGETIWTNARTETDGKIVVERLNVSKDGVKPPH
;
A
#
# COMPACT_ATOMS: atom_id res chain seq x y z
N MET A 1 -23.10 -32.78 -58.24
CA MET A 1 -22.10 -32.98 -57.11
C MET A 1 -21.84 -31.63 -56.48
N ASN A 2 -22.58 -31.32 -55.43
CA ASN A 2 -22.47 -30.03 -54.71
C ASN A 2 -21.48 -30.19 -53.56
N ARG A 3 -20.37 -29.44 -53.58
CA ARG A 3 -19.41 -29.34 -52.49
C ARG A 3 -19.76 -28.12 -51.67
N PHE A 4 -20.38 -28.33 -50.48
CA PHE A 4 -20.53 -27.31 -49.46
C PHE A 4 -19.21 -27.17 -48.69
N ALA A 5 -18.56 -26.02 -48.83
CA ALA A 5 -17.41 -25.66 -47.98
C ALA A 5 -17.94 -25.05 -46.69
N LEU A 6 -17.75 -25.74 -45.59
CA LEU A 6 -18.03 -25.20 -44.25
C LEU A 6 -16.88 -24.25 -43.85
N LEU A 7 -17.17 -22.97 -43.74
CA LEU A 7 -16.24 -21.97 -43.19
C LEU A 7 -16.37 -21.98 -41.64
N ALA A 8 -15.40 -22.55 -40.97
CA ALA A 8 -15.35 -22.49 -39.51
C ALA A 8 -14.81 -21.12 -39.06
N LEU A 9 -15.67 -20.30 -38.49
CA LEU A 9 -15.29 -19.01 -37.90
C LEU A 9 -14.67 -19.27 -36.51
N VAL A 10 -13.34 -19.14 -36.42
CA VAL A 10 -12.63 -19.24 -35.13
C VAL A 10 -12.75 -17.88 -34.40
N PHE A 11 -13.59 -17.83 -33.37
CA PHE A 11 -13.64 -16.70 -32.44
C PHE A 11 -12.42 -16.76 -31.54
N VAL A 12 -11.42 -15.91 -31.79
CA VAL A 12 -10.32 -15.67 -30.85
C VAL A 12 -10.82 -14.68 -29.79
N SER A 13 -11.26 -15.20 -28.64
CA SER A 13 -11.59 -14.39 -27.46
C SER A 13 -10.28 -13.86 -26.88
N SER A 14 -10.01 -12.57 -27.07
CA SER A 14 -8.92 -11.86 -26.38
C SER A 14 -9.23 -11.80 -24.89
N LEU A 15 -8.63 -12.66 -24.08
CA LEU A 15 -8.61 -12.52 -22.63
C LEU A 15 -7.79 -11.26 -22.28
N ALA A 16 -8.48 -10.19 -21.94
CA ALA A 16 -7.84 -9.02 -21.34
C ALA A 16 -7.26 -9.43 -19.98
N LEU A 17 -5.97 -9.67 -19.93
CA LEU A 17 -5.24 -9.87 -18.69
C LEU A 17 -5.27 -8.53 -17.93
N ALA A 18 -6.06 -8.46 -16.87
CA ALA A 18 -6.00 -7.33 -15.93
C ALA A 18 -4.57 -7.23 -15.37
N GLN A 19 -3.88 -6.16 -15.69
CA GLN A 19 -2.54 -5.94 -15.15
C GLN A 19 -2.61 -5.84 -13.62
N ALA A 20 -1.65 -6.46 -12.93
CA ALA A 20 -1.53 -6.37 -11.49
C ALA A 20 -1.40 -4.89 -11.06
N PRO A 21 -2.05 -4.47 -9.97
CA PRO A 21 -1.96 -3.10 -9.51
C PRO A 21 -0.50 -2.70 -9.25
N THR A 22 -0.12 -1.54 -9.75
CA THR A 22 1.22 -0.98 -9.57
C THR A 22 1.23 -0.14 -8.30
N ARG A 23 2.16 -0.44 -7.38
CA ARG A 23 2.39 0.40 -6.20
C ARG A 23 3.16 1.65 -6.62
N VAL A 24 2.64 2.81 -6.26
CA VAL A 24 3.30 4.10 -6.52
C VAL A 24 3.60 4.77 -5.19
N ARG A 25 4.87 5.12 -5.02
CA ARG A 25 5.39 5.90 -3.89
C ARG A 25 6.19 7.06 -4.46
N GLY A 26 5.95 8.26 -3.98
CA GLY A 26 6.66 9.41 -4.51
C GLY A 26 6.22 10.73 -3.91
N THR A 27 6.78 11.80 -4.44
CA THR A 27 6.51 13.18 -4.00
C THR A 27 5.69 13.88 -5.07
N ILE A 28 4.64 14.59 -4.67
CA ILE A 28 3.80 15.41 -5.56
C ILE A 28 4.63 16.56 -6.10
N THR A 29 4.66 16.71 -7.42
CA THR A 29 5.34 17.81 -8.12
C THR A 29 4.37 18.81 -8.74
N ALA A 30 3.15 18.37 -9.08
CA ALA A 30 2.06 19.25 -9.55
C ALA A 30 0.70 18.54 -9.39
N LEU A 31 -0.36 19.34 -9.35
CA LEU A 31 -1.76 18.88 -9.52
C LEU A 31 -2.44 19.80 -10.52
N ASP A 32 -2.86 19.25 -11.64
CA ASP A 32 -3.57 19.99 -12.70
C ASP A 32 -4.89 19.24 -13.02
N GLY A 33 -6.00 19.84 -12.60
CA GLY A 33 -7.29 19.19 -12.69
C GLY A 33 -7.28 17.82 -12.01
N ASP A 34 -7.49 16.75 -12.78
CA ASP A 34 -7.49 15.36 -12.32
C ASP A 34 -6.14 14.64 -12.54
N VAL A 35 -5.10 15.37 -12.94
CA VAL A 35 -3.77 14.79 -13.19
C VAL A 35 -2.81 15.19 -12.06
N LEU A 36 -2.40 14.19 -11.28
CA LEU A 36 -1.39 14.33 -10.23
C LEU A 36 -0.02 13.94 -10.79
N SER A 37 0.89 14.88 -10.89
CA SER A 37 2.28 14.63 -11.25
C SER A 37 3.08 14.24 -10.01
N VAL A 38 3.83 13.16 -10.12
CA VAL A 38 4.57 12.57 -8.99
C VAL A 38 5.98 12.18 -9.42
N LYS A 39 6.98 12.58 -8.64
CA LYS A 39 8.33 12.02 -8.73
C LYS A 39 8.36 10.74 -7.91
N SER A 40 8.47 9.57 -8.55
CA SER A 40 8.49 8.29 -7.84
C SER A 40 9.77 8.14 -7.00
N ARG A 41 9.75 7.21 -6.05
CA ARG A 41 10.91 6.86 -5.23
C ARG A 41 12.11 6.42 -6.07
N GLU A 42 11.86 5.79 -7.22
CA GLU A 42 12.86 5.37 -8.19
C GLU A 42 13.34 6.51 -9.12
N GLY A 43 12.85 7.75 -8.89
CA GLY A 43 13.24 8.92 -9.65
C GLY A 43 12.50 9.14 -10.98
N LYS A 44 11.44 8.35 -11.26
CA LYS A 44 10.63 8.49 -12.47
C LYS A 44 9.57 9.57 -12.30
N ASP A 45 9.31 10.33 -13.36
CA ASP A 45 8.18 11.24 -13.43
C ASP A 45 6.94 10.48 -13.91
N LEU A 46 5.91 10.47 -13.08
CA LEU A 46 4.66 9.77 -13.34
C LEU A 46 3.50 10.77 -13.40
N LYS A 47 2.54 10.50 -14.28
CA LYS A 47 1.24 11.18 -14.30
C LYS A 47 0.17 10.20 -13.84
N LEU A 48 -0.45 10.49 -12.71
CA LEU A 48 -1.51 9.70 -12.11
C LEU A 48 -2.85 10.39 -12.39
N HIS A 49 -3.76 9.68 -13.02
CA HIS A 49 -5.12 10.17 -13.29
C HIS A 49 -6.02 9.82 -12.10
N LEU A 50 -6.46 10.83 -11.39
CA LEU A 50 -7.35 10.67 -10.24
C LEU A 50 -8.76 10.39 -10.71
N ALA A 51 -9.39 9.35 -10.16
CA ALA A 51 -10.82 9.13 -10.37
C ALA A 51 -11.63 10.32 -9.85
N SER A 52 -12.80 10.59 -10.44
CA SER A 52 -13.67 11.71 -10.04
C SER A 52 -14.05 11.66 -8.57
N ASN A 53 -14.18 10.45 -8.02
CA ASN A 53 -14.51 10.15 -6.62
C ASN A 53 -13.30 9.63 -5.85
N VAL A 54 -12.08 10.05 -6.21
CA VAL A 54 -10.84 9.57 -5.58
C VAL A 54 -10.91 9.71 -4.05
N GLY A 55 -10.66 8.59 -3.36
CA GLY A 55 -10.54 8.57 -1.90
C GLY A 55 -9.15 9.04 -1.46
N VAL A 56 -9.11 10.08 -0.65
CA VAL A 56 -7.86 10.61 -0.07
C VAL A 56 -7.87 10.37 1.43
N THR A 57 -6.77 9.88 1.96
CA THR A 57 -6.52 9.83 3.41
C THR A 57 -5.20 10.51 3.72
N THR A 58 -5.12 11.13 4.89
CA THR A 58 -3.92 11.81 5.38
C THR A 58 -3.27 10.99 6.47
N ALA A 59 -1.94 10.85 6.41
CA ALA A 59 -1.17 10.17 7.43
C ALA A 59 -1.10 11.01 8.71
N LYS A 60 -1.25 10.34 9.86
CA LYS A 60 -1.02 10.95 11.18
C LYS A 60 -0.18 10.05 12.07
N LYS A 61 0.62 10.66 12.93
CA LYS A 61 1.37 9.93 13.94
C LYS A 61 0.43 9.19 14.88
N SER A 62 0.78 7.96 15.22
CA SER A 62 0.04 7.10 16.13
C SER A 62 0.99 6.40 17.10
N SER A 63 0.47 5.54 17.96
CA SER A 63 1.22 4.69 18.88
C SER A 63 0.77 3.25 18.79
N LEU A 64 1.55 2.31 19.32
CA LEU A 64 1.14 0.90 19.41
C LEU A 64 -0.12 0.74 20.28
N GLU A 65 -0.23 1.52 21.34
CA GLU A 65 -1.41 1.50 22.24
C GLU A 65 -2.68 1.95 21.50
N ASP A 66 -2.58 2.99 20.65
CA ASP A 66 -3.70 3.45 19.81
C ASP A 66 -4.12 2.41 18.77
N LEU A 67 -3.19 1.55 18.35
CA LEU A 67 -3.42 0.51 17.34
C LEU A 67 -3.75 -0.86 17.94
N LYS A 68 -3.65 -1.03 19.25
CA LYS A 68 -3.99 -2.28 19.94
C LYS A 68 -5.46 -2.66 19.69
N GLY A 69 -5.69 -3.92 19.37
CA GLY A 69 -7.00 -4.43 18.98
C GLY A 69 -7.48 -4.01 17.58
N LYS A 70 -6.67 -3.26 16.84
CA LYS A 70 -7.00 -2.87 15.46
C LYS A 70 -6.30 -3.75 14.44
N TYR A 71 -6.81 -3.69 13.21
CA TYR A 71 -6.19 -4.34 12.06
C TYR A 71 -5.06 -3.47 11.51
N VAL A 72 -3.86 -4.04 11.45
CA VAL A 72 -2.63 -3.32 11.12
C VAL A 72 -1.85 -4.01 10.03
N GLY A 73 -1.09 -3.21 9.27
CA GLY A 73 -0.01 -3.66 8.41
C GLY A 73 1.33 -3.40 9.11
N VAL A 74 2.18 -4.41 9.16
CA VAL A 74 3.53 -4.30 9.71
C VAL A 74 4.53 -4.74 8.67
N THR A 75 5.36 -3.81 8.22
CA THR A 75 6.52 -4.14 7.37
C THR A 75 7.69 -4.45 8.26
N ALA A 76 8.31 -5.61 8.05
CA ALA A 76 9.41 -6.07 8.88
C ALA A 76 10.50 -6.79 8.05
N VAL A 77 11.69 -6.87 8.61
CA VAL A 77 12.82 -7.66 8.10
C VAL A 77 13.31 -8.61 9.17
N GLN A 78 13.92 -9.71 8.75
CA GLN A 78 14.65 -10.61 9.65
C GLN A 78 15.95 -9.96 10.07
N LYS A 79 16.16 -9.76 11.38
CA LYS A 79 17.39 -9.23 11.96
C LYS A 79 17.71 -10.01 13.23
N ASP A 80 18.93 -10.55 13.33
CA ASP A 80 19.43 -11.28 14.50
C ASP A 80 18.47 -12.40 14.97
N GLY A 81 17.89 -13.14 14.01
CA GLY A 81 16.96 -14.23 14.27
C GLY A 81 15.54 -13.81 14.65
N ARG A 82 15.23 -12.51 14.65
CA ARG A 82 13.90 -11.97 14.99
C ARG A 82 13.34 -11.08 13.89
N MET A 83 12.02 -11.10 13.73
CA MET A 83 11.35 -10.12 12.88
C MET A 83 11.42 -8.74 13.54
N THR A 84 11.90 -7.75 12.82
CA THR A 84 12.09 -6.37 13.28
C THR A 84 11.32 -5.42 12.38
N ALA A 85 10.41 -4.65 12.96
CA ALA A 85 9.55 -3.72 12.22
C ALA A 85 10.37 -2.56 11.61
N LEU A 86 10.04 -2.24 10.37
CA LEU A 86 10.44 -1.02 9.67
C LEU A 86 9.36 0.05 9.83
N GLU A 87 8.08 -0.38 9.90
CA GLU A 87 6.92 0.50 10.08
C GLU A 87 5.73 -0.32 10.62
N VAL A 88 4.80 0.37 11.27
CA VAL A 88 3.50 -0.15 11.71
C VAL A 88 2.43 0.85 11.30
N HIS A 89 1.33 0.38 10.70
CA HIS A 89 0.26 1.28 10.30
C HIS A 89 -1.13 0.65 10.38
N ALA A 90 -2.13 1.47 10.62
CA ALA A 90 -3.52 1.05 10.50
C ALA A 90 -3.84 0.71 9.04
N ILE A 91 -4.60 -0.34 8.82
CA ILE A 91 -5.11 -0.71 7.50
C ILE A 91 -6.61 -0.99 7.54
N PRO A 92 -7.31 -0.86 6.41
CA PRO A 92 -8.72 -1.24 6.33
C PRO A 92 -8.91 -2.73 6.65
N PRO A 93 -9.98 -3.12 7.35
CA PRO A 93 -10.23 -4.53 7.70
C PRO A 93 -10.45 -5.45 6.47
N GLN A 94 -10.70 -4.85 5.29
CA GLN A 94 -10.82 -5.58 4.02
C GLN A 94 -9.46 -5.92 3.37
N ALA A 95 -8.35 -5.38 3.88
CA ALA A 95 -7.03 -5.70 3.37
C ALA A 95 -6.75 -7.21 3.57
N LYS A 96 -6.14 -7.82 2.54
CA LYS A 96 -5.85 -9.27 2.56
C LYS A 96 -5.06 -9.63 3.82
N PRO A 97 -5.55 -10.54 4.68
CA PRO A 97 -4.82 -11.01 5.85
C PRO A 97 -3.64 -11.89 5.46
N GLY A 98 -2.65 -11.97 6.34
CA GLY A 98 -1.53 -12.91 6.18
C GLY A 98 -0.16 -12.27 6.28
N HIS A 99 0.84 -13.10 5.97
CA HIS A 99 2.25 -12.75 5.96
C HIS A 99 2.83 -13.07 4.58
N PHE A 100 3.41 -12.08 3.91
CA PHE A 100 3.85 -12.21 2.52
C PHE A 100 5.04 -11.30 2.21
N PRO A 101 5.83 -11.60 1.14
CA PRO A 101 6.92 -10.74 0.69
C PRO A 101 6.46 -9.31 0.39
N TRP A 102 7.31 -8.35 0.72
CA TRP A 102 7.04 -6.93 0.51
C TRP A 102 8.22 -6.22 -0.15
N ASP A 103 7.97 -5.06 -0.74
CA ASP A 103 8.94 -4.34 -1.58
C ASP A 103 9.50 -3.06 -0.93
N LEU A 104 9.33 -2.88 0.38
CA LEU A 104 9.87 -1.71 1.07
C LEU A 104 11.40 -1.74 1.15
N ALA A 105 11.96 -2.90 1.47
CA ALA A 105 13.40 -3.16 1.57
C ALA A 105 13.72 -4.58 1.09
N PRO A 106 14.97 -4.89 0.76
CA PRO A 106 15.39 -6.26 0.47
C PRO A 106 14.96 -7.23 1.59
N ASN A 107 14.34 -8.35 1.19
CA ASN A 107 13.83 -9.39 2.09
C ASN A 107 12.79 -8.90 3.12
N SER A 108 12.16 -7.75 2.89
CA SER A 108 11.07 -7.30 3.75
C SER A 108 9.78 -8.10 3.50
N THR A 109 9.00 -8.20 4.56
CA THR A 109 7.68 -8.84 4.55
C THR A 109 6.63 -7.88 5.08
N MET A 110 5.39 -8.05 4.63
CA MET A 110 4.21 -7.39 5.18
C MET A 110 3.41 -8.41 5.96
N THR A 111 3.00 -8.06 7.17
CA THR A 111 2.02 -8.83 7.95
C THR A 111 0.78 -7.98 8.14
N ASN A 112 -0.34 -8.42 7.57
CA ASN A 112 -1.67 -7.82 7.77
C ASN A 112 -2.44 -8.67 8.78
N ALA A 113 -2.67 -8.11 9.98
CA ALA A 113 -3.15 -8.87 11.13
C ALA A 113 -3.85 -7.98 12.16
N ASN A 114 -4.54 -8.60 13.13
CA ASN A 114 -4.93 -7.92 14.35
C ASN A 114 -3.70 -7.76 15.27
N LEU A 115 -3.55 -6.58 15.86
CA LEU A 115 -2.55 -6.33 16.89
C LEU A 115 -3.11 -6.72 18.25
N ASP A 116 -2.82 -7.94 18.69
CA ASP A 116 -3.46 -8.51 19.88
C ASP A 116 -2.65 -8.28 21.16
N GLY A 117 -1.32 -8.18 21.05
CA GLY A 117 -0.46 -8.05 22.22
C GLY A 117 0.70 -7.08 22.03
N ILE A 118 1.07 -6.40 23.09
CA ILE A 118 2.26 -5.55 23.20
C ILE A 118 2.97 -5.93 24.50
N ALA A 119 4.24 -6.28 24.40
CA ALA A 119 5.09 -6.59 25.55
C ALA A 119 6.44 -5.89 25.44
N GLN A 120 7.07 -5.58 26.58
CA GLN A 120 8.42 -5.07 26.61
C GLN A 120 9.40 -6.20 26.22
N ALA A 121 10.37 -5.88 25.38
CA ALA A 121 11.40 -6.82 24.93
C ALA A 121 12.75 -6.13 24.75
N SER A 122 13.80 -6.93 24.68
CA SER A 122 15.14 -6.39 24.33
C SER A 122 15.11 -5.82 22.91
N GLY A 123 15.45 -4.56 22.78
CA GLY A 123 15.46 -3.81 21.52
C GLY A 123 14.18 -3.08 21.17
N GLY A 124 13.16 -3.04 22.06
CA GLY A 124 11.91 -2.31 21.89
C GLY A 124 10.70 -3.03 22.43
N ASN A 125 9.54 -2.76 21.83
CA ASN A 125 8.32 -3.51 22.14
C ASN A 125 8.23 -4.75 21.24
N GLU A 126 7.82 -5.89 21.79
CA GLU A 126 7.39 -7.04 20.99
C GLU A 126 5.87 -6.98 20.80
N ILE A 127 5.42 -6.99 19.57
CA ILE A 127 4.01 -7.08 19.23
C ILE A 127 3.66 -8.48 18.75
N THR A 128 2.44 -8.91 19.08
CA THR A 128 1.86 -10.17 18.58
C THR A 128 0.78 -9.85 17.57
N LEU A 129 0.94 -10.40 16.39
CA LEU A 129 0.07 -10.22 15.22
C LEU A 129 -0.61 -11.55 14.90
N ASN A 130 -1.94 -11.60 15.00
CA ASN A 130 -2.71 -12.80 14.67
C ASN A 130 -3.52 -12.60 13.38
N TYR A 131 -3.40 -13.54 12.46
CA TYR A 131 -4.11 -13.56 11.18
C TYR A 131 -4.59 -14.97 10.86
N GLN A 132 -5.52 -15.09 9.93
CA GLN A 132 -5.99 -16.40 9.50
C GLN A 132 -4.82 -17.25 8.95
N GLY A 133 -4.54 -18.36 9.61
CA GLY A 133 -3.47 -19.28 9.23
C GLY A 133 -2.16 -19.10 9.98
N GLY A 134 -2.07 -18.14 10.94
CA GLY A 134 -0.84 -17.99 11.70
C GLY A 134 -0.76 -16.83 12.67
N SER A 135 0.39 -16.72 13.28
CA SER A 135 0.75 -15.64 14.19
C SER A 135 2.20 -15.24 13.94
N GLN A 136 2.49 -13.94 14.11
CA GLN A 136 3.84 -13.40 13.98
C GLN A 136 4.18 -12.52 15.19
N LYS A 137 5.34 -12.74 15.77
CA LYS A 137 5.93 -11.85 16.76
C LYS A 137 6.93 -10.92 16.07
N VAL A 138 6.84 -9.63 16.34
CA VAL A 138 7.67 -8.61 15.70
C VAL A 138 8.22 -7.66 16.74
N ILE A 139 9.51 -7.42 16.75
CA ILE A 139 10.13 -6.36 17.55
C ILE A 139 9.90 -5.02 16.86
N VAL A 140 9.42 -4.06 17.61
CA VAL A 140 9.23 -2.66 17.17
C VAL A 140 10.26 -1.79 17.91
N PRO A 141 11.38 -1.47 17.28
CA PRO A 141 12.41 -0.61 17.88
C PRO A 141 11.88 0.79 18.21
N PRO A 142 12.48 1.49 19.17
CA PRO A 142 12.24 2.91 19.36
C PRO A 142 12.47 3.71 18.07
N GLY A 143 11.57 4.64 17.77
CA GLY A 143 11.65 5.46 16.55
C GLY A 143 11.04 4.82 15.30
N THR A 144 10.58 3.56 15.36
CA THR A 144 9.81 2.97 14.25
C THR A 144 8.58 3.83 13.94
N PRO A 145 8.34 4.23 12.68
CA PRO A 145 7.15 4.96 12.30
C PRO A 145 5.89 4.15 12.62
N ILE A 146 4.97 4.76 13.37
CA ILE A 146 3.64 4.20 13.68
C ILE A 146 2.61 5.20 13.19
N VAL A 147 1.80 4.79 12.20
CA VAL A 147 0.96 5.69 11.42
C VAL A 147 -0.50 5.21 11.43
N ALA A 148 -1.40 6.13 11.68
CA ALA A 148 -2.82 5.97 11.39
C ALA A 148 -3.23 6.90 10.25
N PHE A 149 -4.50 6.82 9.82
CA PHE A 149 -5.02 7.64 8.74
C PHE A 149 -6.31 8.33 9.15
N ASP A 150 -6.43 9.60 8.79
CA ASP A 150 -7.66 10.35 8.87
C ASP A 150 -8.26 10.55 7.46
N PRO A 151 -9.58 10.74 7.34
CA PRO A 151 -10.16 11.18 6.09
C PRO A 151 -9.52 12.48 5.61
N GLY A 152 -9.15 12.51 4.35
CA GLY A 152 -8.59 13.66 3.66
C GLY A 152 -9.44 14.08 2.47
N SER A 153 -8.93 15.02 1.72
CA SER A 153 -9.56 15.55 0.51
C SER A 153 -8.53 15.91 -0.55
N ARG A 154 -8.98 16.27 -1.73
CA ARG A 154 -8.09 16.73 -2.81
C ARG A 154 -7.24 17.94 -2.42
N SER A 155 -7.71 18.78 -1.50
CA SER A 155 -6.96 19.95 -1.02
C SER A 155 -5.73 19.57 -0.16
N ASP A 156 -5.62 18.33 0.28
CA ASP A 156 -4.44 17.80 0.96
C ASP A 156 -3.34 17.37 -0.03
N LEU A 157 -3.65 17.25 -1.33
CA LEU A 157 -2.70 16.89 -2.39
C LEU A 157 -1.84 18.10 -2.80
N LYS A 158 -0.89 18.47 -1.96
CA LYS A 158 -0.03 19.65 -2.15
C LYS A 158 1.33 19.25 -2.71
N VAL A 159 1.93 20.14 -3.50
CA VAL A 159 3.31 19.98 -3.97
C VAL A 159 4.26 19.85 -2.78
N GLY A 160 5.15 18.85 -2.84
CA GLY A 160 6.09 18.49 -1.78
C GLY A 160 5.61 17.41 -0.83
N GLU A 161 4.30 17.14 -0.75
CA GLU A 161 3.79 16.03 0.03
C GLU A 161 4.11 14.69 -0.64
N THR A 162 4.30 13.64 0.17
CA THR A 162 4.54 12.29 -0.32
C THR A 162 3.25 11.50 -0.38
N ILE A 163 3.17 10.59 -1.34
CA ILE A 163 2.00 9.71 -1.50
C ILE A 163 2.39 8.24 -1.51
N TRP A 164 1.42 7.42 -1.13
CA TRP A 164 1.37 6.00 -1.41
C TRP A 164 0.02 5.61 -2.00
N THR A 165 0.03 4.81 -3.07
CA THR A 165 -1.19 4.30 -3.68
C THR A 165 -0.95 2.97 -4.42
N ASN A 166 -2.01 2.18 -4.54
CA ASN A 166 -2.13 1.14 -5.57
C ASN A 166 -2.85 1.73 -6.77
N ALA A 167 -2.13 1.85 -7.89
CA ALA A 167 -2.66 2.36 -9.13
C ALA A 167 -2.95 1.22 -10.11
N ARG A 168 -3.90 1.42 -11.01
CA ARG A 168 -4.21 0.52 -12.12
C ARG A 168 -3.71 1.15 -13.42
N THR A 169 -2.98 0.39 -14.21
CA THR A 169 -2.63 0.81 -15.57
C THR A 169 -3.74 0.35 -16.51
N GLU A 170 -4.32 1.25 -17.28
CA GLU A 170 -5.32 0.96 -18.29
C GLU A 170 -4.67 0.51 -19.60
N THR A 171 -5.47 0.00 -20.52
CA THR A 171 -5.00 -0.52 -21.82
C THR A 171 -4.36 0.55 -22.70
N ASP A 172 -4.73 1.82 -22.51
CA ASP A 172 -4.13 2.99 -23.19
C ASP A 172 -2.85 3.51 -22.50
N GLY A 173 -2.40 2.84 -21.43
CA GLY A 173 -1.21 3.20 -20.66
C GLY A 173 -1.44 4.22 -19.56
N LYS A 174 -2.65 4.72 -19.36
CA LYS A 174 -2.97 5.63 -18.26
C LYS A 174 -2.86 4.93 -16.92
N ILE A 175 -2.25 5.61 -15.93
CA ILE A 175 -2.17 5.16 -14.55
C ILE A 175 -3.30 5.83 -13.78
N VAL A 176 -4.31 5.05 -13.41
CA VAL A 176 -5.52 5.53 -12.72
C VAL A 176 -5.45 5.24 -11.24
N VAL A 177 -5.84 6.22 -10.42
CA VAL A 177 -5.84 6.16 -8.96
C VAL A 177 -7.25 6.40 -8.42
N GLU A 178 -7.78 5.43 -7.68
CA GLU A 178 -9.07 5.49 -7.01
C GLU A 178 -8.96 5.85 -5.53
N ARG A 179 -7.80 5.54 -4.91
CA ARG A 179 -7.50 5.84 -3.51
C ARG A 179 -6.03 6.10 -3.34
N LEU A 180 -5.69 7.08 -2.50
CA LEU A 180 -4.31 7.34 -2.12
C LEU A 180 -4.19 7.85 -0.69
N ASN A 181 -3.03 7.60 -0.10
CA ASN A 181 -2.63 8.16 1.16
C ASN A 181 -1.63 9.28 0.90
N VAL A 182 -1.75 10.38 1.59
CA VAL A 182 -0.85 11.54 1.45
C VAL A 182 -0.25 11.91 2.81
N SER A 183 0.99 12.36 2.80
CA SER A 183 1.64 12.91 4.00
C SER A 183 0.92 14.17 4.49
N LYS A 184 0.99 14.40 5.80
CA LYS A 184 0.47 15.61 6.43
C LYS A 184 1.29 15.94 7.67
N ASP A 185 1.58 17.23 7.87
CA ASP A 185 2.29 17.74 9.06
C ASP A 185 3.61 16.99 9.33
N GLY A 186 4.33 16.63 8.26
CA GLY A 186 5.60 15.90 8.33
C GLY A 186 5.48 14.40 8.56
N VAL A 187 4.27 13.86 8.75
CA VAL A 187 4.02 12.41 8.85
C VAL A 187 3.81 11.86 7.45
N LYS A 188 4.67 10.93 7.06
CA LYS A 188 4.59 10.26 5.76
C LYS A 188 3.68 9.04 5.83
N PRO A 189 2.95 8.71 4.74
CA PRO A 189 2.26 7.44 4.65
C PRO A 189 3.29 6.30 4.67
N PRO A 190 2.91 5.14 5.17
CA PRO A 190 3.78 3.96 5.16
C PRO A 190 4.14 3.56 3.73
N HIS A 191 5.27 2.94 3.58
CA HIS A 191 5.88 2.62 2.28
C HIS A 191 5.72 1.18 1.87
#